data_fa787869c164e0e224797df1948b7a03
#
_entry.id   fa787869c164e0e224797df1948b7a03
#
_cell.length_a   1.000
_cell.length_b   1.000
_cell.length_c   1.000
_cell.angle_alpha   90.00
_cell.angle_beta   90.00
_cell.angle_gamma   90.00
#
_symmetry.space_group_name_H-M   'P 1'
#
loop_
_entity.id
_entity.type
_entity.pdbx_description
1 polymer ?
#
loop_
_entity_poly.entity_id
_entity_poly.type
_entity_poly.pdbx_seq_one_letter_code
_entity_poly.pdbx_strand_id
1 'polypeptide(L)'
;IVAFTALPKYQVETELPAVADEYAGRLKVTDSGEILYSFPRGFVSRYRGFGPAFRRFLKGAGKVVRSVSAFLFKAWIMVMLVGYFALFVALAVLALLASVAASSAGGDRNSRSRGRGDGLGGLMFATRLIDIIIRIWFYNEVFKSPGQRRYETDIRARKRENRRPLSRAIFSFVFGEPDPNAKHDEVEKKAFLALARVKKGVVLLEDFMSITGLSPAEAETAINRYLYEFEGIPEVSGNGTVYYRFPGLMKRARSDEAGVTDSPLAKVRPFSANAPKANRSYVLINGVNLLFGSYFLYCSLFVGYVPASAVTGGTYLFWFVLSLLAQIGLNPLLFSSLVLGVVPILFSFLFWLVPGIRAGQLKAENERIKMANLRRVLYAQAAANPANVRAPDPAALPENARPSNAKAGVKVLEELAAYEGGEPLSSGEAWNLPELERKLADAAKVREMVNLDDYRLGGTVYDTES
;
A
#
# COMPACT_ATOMS: atom_id res chain seq x y z
N ILE A 1 -6.38 -4.93 29.32
CA ILE A 1 -5.38 -5.15 28.25
C ILE A 1 -6.08 -5.42 26.93
N VAL A 2 -6.95 -6.46 26.85
CA VAL A 2 -7.69 -6.84 25.61
C VAL A 2 -8.28 -5.63 24.90
N ALA A 3 -9.03 -4.79 25.62
CA ALA A 3 -9.71 -3.64 25.04
C ALA A 3 -8.77 -2.52 24.50
N PHE A 4 -7.55 -2.43 24.97
CA PHE A 4 -6.56 -1.45 24.49
C PHE A 4 -5.69 -1.98 23.34
N THR A 5 -5.37 -3.28 23.40
CA THR A 5 -4.47 -3.92 22.44
C THR A 5 -5.21 -4.55 21.28
N ALA A 6 -6.50 -4.83 21.44
CA ALA A 6 -7.33 -5.67 20.54
C ALA A 6 -6.76 -7.09 20.33
N LEU A 7 -5.89 -7.53 21.24
CA LEU A 7 -5.41 -8.91 21.22
C LEU A 7 -6.49 -9.85 21.74
N PRO A 8 -6.59 -11.08 21.19
CA PRO A 8 -7.47 -12.11 21.70
C PRO A 8 -7.19 -12.40 23.18
N LYS A 9 -8.25 -12.69 23.96
CA LYS A 9 -8.11 -12.89 25.40
C LYS A 9 -7.18 -14.05 25.72
N TYR A 10 -7.29 -15.16 25.01
CA TYR A 10 -6.41 -16.33 25.20
C TYR A 10 -4.92 -15.99 24.98
N GLN A 11 -4.61 -15.10 24.03
CA GLN A 11 -3.24 -14.67 23.78
C GLN A 11 -2.72 -13.79 24.92
N VAL A 12 -3.54 -12.88 25.42
CA VAL A 12 -3.18 -12.04 26.56
C VAL A 12 -2.92 -12.92 27.80
N GLU A 13 -3.76 -13.91 28.09
CA GLU A 13 -3.59 -14.82 29.22
C GLU A 13 -2.34 -15.68 29.10
N THR A 14 -1.95 -16.08 27.90
CA THR A 14 -0.74 -16.87 27.66
C THR A 14 0.55 -16.02 27.77
N GLU A 15 0.53 -14.81 27.22
CA GLU A 15 1.74 -13.97 27.14
C GLU A 15 1.98 -13.12 28.41
N LEU A 16 0.91 -12.76 29.11
CA LEU A 16 0.98 -11.83 30.24
C LEU A 16 1.82 -12.34 31.42
N PRO A 17 1.76 -13.63 31.81
CA PRO A 17 2.65 -14.16 32.84
C PRO A 17 4.14 -14.07 32.49
N ALA A 18 4.49 -14.34 31.24
CA ALA A 18 5.87 -14.21 30.75
C ALA A 18 6.35 -12.76 30.76
N VAL A 19 5.47 -11.81 30.40
CA VAL A 19 5.74 -10.37 30.49
C VAL A 19 5.90 -9.95 31.95
N ALA A 20 5.05 -10.45 32.86
CA ALA A 20 5.15 -10.13 34.28
C ALA A 20 6.48 -10.63 34.89
N ASP A 21 6.92 -11.81 34.51
CA ASP A 21 8.22 -12.33 34.92
C ASP A 21 9.39 -11.50 34.35
N GLU A 22 9.34 -11.16 33.07
CA GLU A 22 10.40 -10.38 32.44
C GLU A 22 10.53 -8.96 33.03
N TYR A 23 9.43 -8.28 33.33
CA TYR A 23 9.40 -6.87 33.72
C TYR A 23 9.08 -6.66 35.22
N ALA A 24 9.28 -7.67 36.04
CA ALA A 24 9.01 -7.62 37.49
C ALA A 24 7.57 -7.17 37.81
N GLY A 25 6.62 -7.73 37.07
CA GLY A 25 5.20 -7.51 37.31
C GLY A 25 4.76 -8.14 38.63
N ARG A 26 3.89 -7.45 39.35
CA ARG A 26 3.30 -7.90 40.62
C ARG A 26 1.93 -8.45 40.34
N LEU A 27 1.58 -9.48 41.06
CA LEU A 27 0.30 -10.17 40.97
C LEU A 27 -0.56 -9.83 42.17
N LYS A 28 -1.80 -9.45 41.96
CA LYS A 28 -2.84 -9.28 42.96
C LYS A 28 -4.01 -10.16 42.61
N VAL A 29 -4.57 -10.84 43.57
CA VAL A 29 -5.79 -11.64 43.39
C VAL A 29 -6.93 -10.97 44.13
N THR A 30 -8.05 -10.78 43.45
CA THR A 30 -9.25 -10.22 44.02
C THR A 30 -10.10 -11.30 44.70
N ASP A 31 -11.02 -10.91 45.55
CA ASP A 31 -12.00 -11.82 46.20
C ASP A 31 -12.91 -12.52 45.18
N SER A 32 -13.09 -11.95 43.99
CA SER A 32 -13.78 -12.55 42.85
C SER A 32 -12.90 -13.54 42.06
N GLY A 33 -11.64 -13.80 42.48
CA GLY A 33 -10.70 -14.69 41.80
C GLY A 33 -10.00 -14.11 40.58
N GLU A 34 -10.11 -12.81 40.31
CA GLU A 34 -9.47 -12.14 39.19
C GLU A 34 -7.99 -11.86 39.49
N ILE A 35 -7.12 -12.09 38.53
CA ILE A 35 -5.69 -11.80 38.64
C ILE A 35 -5.38 -10.42 38.04
N LEU A 36 -4.90 -9.50 38.84
CA LEU A 36 -4.47 -8.17 38.42
C LEU A 36 -2.96 -8.11 38.34
N TYR A 37 -2.44 -7.64 37.22
CA TYR A 37 -1.01 -7.43 37.00
C TYR A 37 -0.68 -5.95 37.14
N SER A 38 0.26 -5.62 38.00
CA SER A 38 0.81 -4.27 38.11
C SER A 38 2.30 -4.26 37.77
N PHE A 39 2.75 -3.24 37.02
CA PHE A 39 4.12 -3.14 36.58
C PHE A 39 4.77 -1.88 37.16
N PRO A 40 6.05 -1.97 37.57
CA PRO A 40 6.79 -0.81 38.07
C PRO A 40 6.99 0.23 36.96
N ARG A 41 7.12 1.49 37.32
CA ARG A 41 7.42 2.57 36.36
C ARG A 41 8.79 2.32 35.71
N GLY A 42 8.83 2.39 34.37
CA GLY A 42 10.06 2.30 33.58
C GLY A 42 10.24 1.03 32.75
N PHE A 43 9.45 -0.02 32.95
CA PHE A 43 9.47 -1.26 32.16
C PHE A 43 10.89 -1.78 31.85
N VAL A 44 11.73 -1.97 32.88
CA VAL A 44 13.09 -2.47 32.69
C VAL A 44 13.12 -4.00 32.84
N SER A 45 13.58 -4.70 31.79
CA SER A 45 13.70 -6.17 31.83
C SER A 45 14.67 -6.65 32.90
N ARG A 46 14.26 -7.63 33.70
CA ARG A 46 15.09 -8.30 34.72
C ARG A 46 16.22 -9.12 34.12
N TYR A 47 16.03 -9.63 32.89
CA TYR A 47 16.99 -10.48 32.20
C TYR A 47 18.05 -9.66 31.47
N ARG A 48 19.08 -9.23 32.23
CA ARG A 48 20.28 -8.59 31.70
C ARG A 48 21.37 -9.66 31.58
N GLY A 49 21.51 -10.27 30.40
CA GLY A 49 22.58 -11.28 30.18
C GLY A 49 22.89 -11.43 28.68
N PHE A 50 24.03 -12.07 28.38
CA PHE A 50 24.51 -12.26 27.00
C PHE A 50 23.53 -13.09 26.15
N GLY A 51 22.92 -14.12 26.71
CA GLY A 51 21.99 -15.00 25.99
C GLY A 51 20.71 -14.28 25.51
N PRO A 52 19.95 -13.55 26.37
CA PRO A 52 18.82 -12.74 25.94
C PRO A 52 19.21 -11.60 24.99
N ALA A 53 20.37 -10.96 25.21
CA ALA A 53 20.91 -9.93 24.30
C ALA A 53 21.22 -10.50 22.92
N PHE A 54 21.81 -11.70 22.85
CA PHE A 54 22.12 -12.37 21.59
C PHE A 54 20.86 -12.79 20.84
N ARG A 55 19.82 -13.30 21.54
CA ARG A 55 18.52 -13.60 20.91
C ARG A 55 17.84 -12.34 20.35
N ARG A 56 17.89 -11.22 21.09
CA ARG A 56 17.39 -9.91 20.60
C ARG A 56 18.19 -9.43 19.40
N PHE A 57 19.53 -9.60 19.43
CA PHE A 57 20.41 -9.30 18.29
C PHE A 57 20.06 -10.13 17.06
N LEU A 58 19.87 -11.45 17.19
CA LEU A 58 19.47 -12.33 16.08
C LEU A 58 18.09 -11.93 15.50
N LYS A 59 17.10 -11.62 16.35
CA LYS A 59 15.81 -11.08 15.90
C LYS A 59 15.97 -9.73 15.19
N GLY A 60 16.90 -8.89 15.66
CA GLY A 60 17.28 -7.62 15.03
C GLY A 60 18.01 -7.82 13.71
N ALA A 61 18.94 -8.78 13.62
CA ALA A 61 19.73 -9.07 12.44
C ALA A 61 18.85 -9.43 11.22
N GLY A 62 17.79 -10.21 11.41
CA GLY A 62 16.84 -10.51 10.35
C GLY A 62 16.14 -9.26 9.78
N LYS A 63 15.84 -8.28 10.63
CA LYS A 63 15.29 -6.98 10.18
C LYS A 63 16.33 -6.17 9.39
N VAL A 64 17.59 -6.18 9.83
CA VAL A 64 18.69 -5.48 9.15
C VAL A 64 18.95 -6.10 7.79
N VAL A 65 19.06 -7.44 7.69
CA VAL A 65 19.24 -8.16 6.42
C VAL A 65 18.09 -7.84 5.45
N ARG A 66 16.85 -7.88 5.90
CA ARG A 66 15.69 -7.51 5.07
C ARG A 66 15.76 -6.04 4.63
N SER A 67 16.19 -5.13 5.48
CA SER A 67 16.33 -3.71 5.14
C SER A 67 17.44 -3.48 4.10
N VAL A 68 18.59 -4.14 4.29
CA VAL A 68 19.72 -4.06 3.35
C VAL A 68 19.37 -4.67 2.00
N SER A 69 18.75 -5.85 1.97
CA SER A 69 18.33 -6.48 0.71
C SER A 69 17.29 -5.64 -0.04
N ALA A 70 16.33 -5.04 0.67
CA ALA A 70 15.36 -4.13 0.08
C ALA A 70 16.02 -2.85 -0.47
N PHE A 71 17.05 -2.33 0.21
CA PHE A 71 17.83 -1.19 -0.28
C PHE A 71 18.61 -1.55 -1.55
N LEU A 72 19.32 -2.67 -1.54
CA LEU A 72 20.09 -3.15 -2.72
C LEU A 72 19.16 -3.40 -3.92
N PHE A 73 17.99 -3.99 -3.69
CA PHE A 73 17.00 -4.21 -4.73
C PHE A 73 16.47 -2.89 -5.32
N LYS A 74 16.20 -1.89 -4.49
CA LYS A 74 15.80 -0.55 -4.96
C LYS A 74 16.91 0.14 -5.75
N ALA A 75 18.17 0.01 -5.31
CA ALA A 75 19.33 0.53 -6.00
C ALA A 75 19.51 -0.17 -7.36
N TRP A 76 19.35 -1.49 -7.39
CA TRP A 76 19.44 -2.28 -8.63
C TRP A 76 18.39 -1.82 -9.66
N ILE A 77 17.13 -1.67 -9.28
CA ILE A 77 16.08 -1.17 -10.19
C ILE A 77 16.41 0.23 -10.72
N MET A 78 16.95 1.11 -9.87
CA MET A 78 17.37 2.45 -10.27
C MET A 78 18.50 2.39 -11.29
N VAL A 79 19.51 1.54 -11.06
CA VAL A 79 20.63 1.34 -11.99
C VAL A 79 20.14 0.76 -13.32
N MET A 80 19.24 -0.21 -13.28
CA MET A 80 18.65 -0.79 -14.50
C MET A 80 17.85 0.23 -15.31
N LEU A 81 17.03 1.05 -14.65
CA LEU A 81 16.21 2.04 -15.37
C LEU A 81 17.03 3.25 -15.83
N VAL A 82 17.71 3.91 -14.90
CA VAL A 82 18.40 5.18 -15.16
C VAL A 82 19.81 4.96 -15.70
N GLY A 83 20.50 3.94 -15.21
CA GLY A 83 21.85 3.60 -15.64
C GLY A 83 21.90 3.15 -17.09
N TYR A 84 21.02 2.25 -17.52
CA TYR A 84 20.94 1.85 -18.94
C TYR A 84 20.53 3.01 -19.83
N PHE A 85 19.56 3.83 -19.41
CA PHE A 85 19.20 5.04 -20.13
C PHE A 85 20.42 5.96 -20.32
N ALA A 86 21.15 6.26 -19.24
CA ALA A 86 22.34 7.09 -19.30
C ALA A 86 23.44 6.48 -20.17
N LEU A 87 23.63 5.16 -20.07
CA LEU A 87 24.58 4.41 -20.89
C LEU A 87 24.25 4.52 -22.39
N PHE A 88 23.01 4.26 -22.76
CA PHE A 88 22.59 4.32 -24.16
C PHE A 88 22.68 5.75 -24.73
N VAL A 89 22.29 6.76 -23.94
CA VAL A 89 22.48 8.16 -24.31
C VAL A 89 23.96 8.47 -24.52
N ALA A 90 24.81 8.08 -23.59
CA ALA A 90 26.26 8.31 -23.70
C ALA A 90 26.85 7.63 -24.95
N LEU A 91 26.50 6.36 -25.21
CA LEU A 91 26.96 5.65 -26.41
C LEU A 91 26.47 6.32 -27.69
N ALA A 92 25.24 6.79 -27.75
CA ALA A 92 24.69 7.49 -28.90
C ALA A 92 25.41 8.83 -29.14
N VAL A 93 25.68 9.59 -28.07
CA VAL A 93 26.42 10.87 -28.14
C VAL A 93 27.85 10.63 -28.58
N LEU A 94 28.55 9.65 -28.02
CA LEU A 94 29.93 9.31 -28.39
C LEU A 94 30.01 8.87 -29.85
N ALA A 95 29.09 8.04 -30.32
CA ALA A 95 29.04 7.61 -31.72
C ALA A 95 28.78 8.81 -32.67
N LEU A 96 27.92 9.75 -32.28
CA LEU A 96 27.70 10.97 -33.05
C LEU A 96 28.96 11.84 -33.12
N LEU A 97 29.63 12.08 -32.00
CA LEU A 97 30.89 12.85 -31.96
C LEU A 97 31.98 12.18 -32.81
N ALA A 98 32.10 10.86 -32.74
CA ALA A 98 33.04 10.11 -33.56
C ALA A 98 32.73 10.22 -35.05
N SER A 99 31.46 10.19 -35.46
CA SER A 99 31.05 10.37 -36.85
C SER A 99 31.36 11.76 -37.40
N VAL A 100 31.16 12.80 -36.58
CA VAL A 100 31.49 14.18 -36.93
C VAL A 100 33.02 14.37 -37.04
N ALA A 101 33.79 13.85 -36.11
CA ALA A 101 35.26 13.87 -36.14
C ALA A 101 35.82 13.17 -37.40
N ALA A 102 35.28 11.99 -37.75
CA ALA A 102 35.66 11.28 -38.95
C ALA A 102 35.34 12.06 -40.23
N SER A 103 34.21 12.75 -40.28
CA SER A 103 33.84 13.60 -41.43
C SER A 103 34.66 14.87 -41.57
N SER A 104 35.21 15.39 -40.47
CA SER A 104 36.09 16.58 -40.48
C SER A 104 37.56 16.26 -40.76
N ALA A 105 38.03 15.02 -40.45
CA ALA A 105 39.39 14.59 -40.72
C ALA A 105 39.61 14.14 -42.19
N GLY A 106 38.55 13.85 -42.94
CA GLY A 106 38.59 13.45 -44.37
C GLY A 106 38.51 14.63 -45.33
N GLY A 107 39.34 15.66 -45.13
CA GLY A 107 39.41 16.83 -45.98
C GLY A 107 40.20 16.58 -47.28
N ASP A 108 39.73 15.74 -48.19
CA ASP A 108 40.22 15.74 -49.57
C ASP A 108 39.03 16.00 -50.54
N ARG A 109 39.16 17.09 -51.27
CA ARG A 109 38.12 17.74 -52.09
C ARG A 109 37.94 17.10 -53.47
N ASN A 110 37.97 15.81 -53.64
CA ASN A 110 37.73 15.28 -54.98
C ASN A 110 37.16 13.84 -55.00
N SER A 111 35.98 13.62 -54.56
CA SER A 111 35.21 12.47 -55.04
C SER A 111 33.71 12.76 -55.06
N ARG A 112 33.25 13.21 -56.22
CA ARG A 112 31.84 13.09 -56.62
C ARG A 112 31.51 11.58 -56.66
N SER A 113 30.99 11.03 -55.55
CA SER A 113 30.49 9.67 -55.49
C SER A 113 29.05 9.68 -54.99
N ARG A 114 28.21 9.15 -55.85
CA ARG A 114 26.78 8.82 -55.60
C ARG A 114 26.65 7.96 -54.36
N GLY A 115 26.16 8.50 -53.29
CA GLY A 115 25.91 7.77 -52.03
C GLY A 115 25.32 8.67 -50.92
N ARG A 116 24.65 9.78 -51.28
CA ARG A 116 24.25 10.85 -50.34
C ARG A 116 22.95 10.59 -49.59
N GLY A 117 22.38 9.38 -49.66
CA GLY A 117 21.09 9.07 -49.06
C GLY A 117 21.15 8.44 -47.67
N ASP A 118 22.06 7.49 -47.43
CA ASP A 118 21.96 6.63 -46.24
C ASP A 118 22.69 7.17 -44.99
N GLY A 119 23.79 7.92 -45.15
CA GLY A 119 24.53 8.49 -44.01
C GLY A 119 23.77 9.60 -43.27
N LEU A 120 22.99 10.40 -44.00
CA LEU A 120 22.17 11.48 -43.45
C LEU A 120 20.94 10.93 -42.67
N GLY A 121 20.38 9.79 -43.06
CA GLY A 121 19.24 9.18 -42.39
C GLY A 121 19.58 8.69 -40.98
N GLY A 122 20.75 8.04 -40.80
CA GLY A 122 21.23 7.60 -39.51
C GLY A 122 21.61 8.77 -38.59
N LEU A 123 22.23 9.80 -39.16
CA LEU A 123 22.57 11.03 -38.42
C LEU A 123 21.30 11.77 -38.00
N MET A 124 20.28 11.89 -38.88
CA MET A 124 18.96 12.47 -38.57
C MET A 124 18.22 11.65 -37.52
N PHE A 125 18.32 10.33 -37.54
CA PHE A 125 17.69 9.49 -36.53
C PHE A 125 18.40 9.65 -35.17
N ALA A 126 19.72 9.64 -35.14
CA ALA A 126 20.49 9.85 -33.92
C ALA A 126 20.27 11.26 -33.34
N THR A 127 20.26 12.30 -34.19
CA THR A 127 19.96 13.67 -33.75
C THR A 127 18.51 13.84 -33.29
N ARG A 128 17.53 13.18 -33.93
CA ARG A 128 16.15 13.18 -33.44
C ARG A 128 16.01 12.44 -32.11
N LEU A 129 16.68 11.31 -31.90
CA LEU A 129 16.69 10.62 -30.63
C LEU A 129 17.36 11.48 -29.55
N ILE A 130 18.49 12.10 -29.85
CA ILE A 130 19.17 13.02 -28.93
C ILE A 130 18.30 14.24 -28.66
N ASP A 131 17.62 14.81 -29.65
CA ASP A 131 16.69 15.93 -29.47
C ASP A 131 15.48 15.52 -28.60
N ILE A 132 14.92 14.32 -28.80
CA ILE A 132 13.87 13.78 -27.93
C ILE A 132 14.39 13.56 -26.50
N ILE A 133 15.59 13.00 -26.33
CA ILE A 133 16.22 12.75 -25.04
C ILE A 133 16.58 14.08 -24.36
N ILE A 134 17.14 15.03 -25.08
CA ILE A 134 17.43 16.39 -24.62
C ILE A 134 16.13 17.11 -24.28
N ARG A 135 15.07 16.99 -25.06
CA ARG A 135 13.75 17.57 -24.75
C ARG A 135 13.14 16.94 -23.51
N ILE A 136 13.24 15.62 -23.31
CA ILE A 136 12.74 14.94 -22.11
C ILE A 136 13.54 15.36 -20.88
N TRP A 137 14.85 15.52 -21.00
CA TRP A 137 15.76 15.80 -19.87
C TRP A 137 16.04 17.29 -19.66
N PHE A 138 16.20 18.08 -20.73
CA PHE A 138 16.56 19.51 -20.73
C PHE A 138 15.36 20.45 -20.66
N TYR A 139 14.17 20.06 -21.16
CA TYR A 139 13.00 20.95 -21.17
C TYR A 139 12.57 21.37 -19.75
N ASN A 140 13.01 20.63 -18.75
CA ASN A 140 12.71 20.94 -17.36
C ASN A 140 13.83 21.71 -16.62
N GLU A 141 15.06 21.84 -17.19
CA GLU A 141 16.21 22.38 -16.45
C GLU A 141 16.91 23.57 -17.12
N VAL A 142 16.91 23.68 -18.45
CA VAL A 142 17.84 24.62 -19.16
C VAL A 142 17.18 25.85 -19.76
N PHE A 143 15.90 25.82 -20.11
CA PHE A 143 15.21 26.96 -20.72
C PHE A 143 14.57 27.96 -19.74
N LYS A 144 15.02 28.01 -18.49
CA LYS A 144 14.60 29.04 -17.54
C LYS A 144 15.50 30.23 -17.63
N SER A 145 14.94 31.40 -17.96
CA SER A 145 15.65 32.65 -18.08
C SER A 145 16.43 33.06 -16.81
N PRO A 146 17.55 33.82 -16.92
CA PRO A 146 18.37 34.21 -15.77
C PRO A 146 17.63 34.92 -14.63
N GLY A 147 16.55 35.64 -14.94
CA GLY A 147 15.69 36.31 -13.94
C GLY A 147 14.81 35.38 -13.12
N GLN A 148 14.40 34.26 -13.68
CA GLN A 148 13.61 33.24 -12.96
C GLN A 148 14.48 32.38 -12.04
N ARG A 149 15.79 32.27 -12.27
CA ARG A 149 16.72 31.46 -11.46
C ARG A 149 16.88 31.98 -10.03
N ARG A 150 16.84 33.28 -9.79
CA ARG A 150 16.99 33.86 -8.43
C ARG A 150 15.73 33.70 -7.59
N TYR A 151 14.55 33.81 -8.17
CA TYR A 151 13.27 33.60 -7.45
C TYR A 151 12.99 32.12 -7.14
N GLU A 152 13.50 31.22 -7.98
CA GLU A 152 13.33 29.78 -7.80
C GLU A 152 14.34 29.15 -6.83
N THR A 153 15.48 29.78 -6.52
CA THR A 153 16.46 29.24 -5.58
C THR A 153 15.90 29.11 -4.17
N ASP A 154 15.11 30.07 -3.69
CA ASP A 154 14.49 29.97 -2.36
C ASP A 154 13.29 29.03 -2.33
N ILE A 155 12.50 28.99 -3.42
CA ILE A 155 11.41 28.02 -3.56
C ILE A 155 11.96 26.62 -3.80
N ARG A 156 13.10 26.48 -4.49
CA ARG A 156 13.77 25.17 -4.71
C ARG A 156 14.42 24.64 -3.44
N ALA A 157 14.94 25.48 -2.54
CA ALA A 157 15.46 25.05 -1.25
C ALA A 157 14.33 24.41 -0.42
N ARG A 158 13.17 25.08 -0.30
CA ARG A 158 11.98 24.55 0.36
C ARG A 158 11.35 23.34 -0.37
N LYS A 159 11.44 23.29 -1.71
CA LYS A 159 10.97 22.14 -2.52
C LYS A 159 11.94 20.96 -2.53
N ARG A 160 13.25 21.18 -2.26
CA ARG A 160 14.26 20.11 -2.13
C ARG A 160 14.06 19.30 -0.85
N GLU A 161 13.65 19.93 0.22
CA GLU A 161 13.39 19.28 1.51
C GLU A 161 12.27 18.24 1.44
N ASN A 162 11.33 18.40 0.49
CA ASN A 162 10.20 17.50 0.27
C ASN A 162 10.33 16.57 -0.95
N ARG A 163 11.49 16.56 -1.65
CA ARG A 163 11.67 15.65 -2.79
C ARG A 163 12.02 14.25 -2.33
N ARG A 164 11.15 13.31 -2.65
CA ARG A 164 11.43 11.88 -2.44
C ARG A 164 12.68 11.46 -3.21
N PRO A 165 13.56 10.62 -2.62
CA PRO A 165 14.69 10.03 -3.33
C PRO A 165 14.22 9.31 -4.60
N LEU A 166 14.97 9.44 -5.69
CA LEU A 166 14.61 8.86 -6.99
C LEU A 166 14.39 7.34 -6.91
N SER A 167 15.21 6.63 -6.16
CA SER A 167 15.06 5.19 -5.92
C SER A 167 13.74 4.84 -5.27
N ARG A 168 13.29 5.64 -4.29
CA ARG A 168 11.99 5.46 -3.63
C ARG A 168 10.83 5.79 -4.57
N ALA A 169 10.99 6.81 -5.42
CA ALA A 169 9.97 7.20 -6.38
C ALA A 169 9.77 6.14 -7.48
N ILE A 170 10.85 5.59 -8.04
CA ILE A 170 10.80 4.50 -9.01
C ILE A 170 10.21 3.24 -8.37
N PHE A 171 10.62 2.92 -7.13
CA PHE A 171 10.07 1.78 -6.40
C PHE A 171 8.57 1.93 -6.15
N SER A 172 8.11 3.12 -5.75
CA SER A 172 6.70 3.44 -5.57
C SER A 172 5.89 3.26 -6.85
N PHE A 173 6.46 3.63 -8.01
CA PHE A 173 5.82 3.39 -9.30
C PHE A 173 5.65 1.90 -9.60
N VAL A 174 6.69 1.08 -9.39
CA VAL A 174 6.67 -0.35 -9.73
C VAL A 174 5.87 -1.16 -8.72
N PHE A 175 6.15 -1.01 -7.42
CA PHE A 175 5.61 -1.86 -6.34
C PHE A 175 4.54 -1.18 -5.49
N GLY A 176 4.36 0.14 -5.61
CA GLY A 176 3.41 0.91 -4.80
C GLY A 176 3.99 1.39 -3.48
N GLU A 177 3.10 1.98 -2.70
CA GLU A 177 3.38 2.39 -1.32
C GLU A 177 3.03 1.25 -0.34
N PRO A 178 3.59 1.28 0.87
CA PRO A 178 3.14 0.40 1.95
C PRO A 178 1.63 0.50 2.15
N ASP A 179 1.01 -0.61 2.52
CA ASP A 179 -0.42 -0.65 2.75
C ASP A 179 -0.84 0.26 3.92
N PRO A 180 -1.64 1.31 3.69
CA PRO A 180 -2.14 2.17 4.76
C PRO A 180 -3.12 1.44 5.68
N ASN A 181 -3.66 0.30 5.25
CA ASN A 181 -4.61 -0.53 5.98
C ASN A 181 -3.96 -1.73 6.67
N ALA A 182 -2.62 -1.82 6.71
CA ALA A 182 -1.91 -2.96 7.32
C ALA A 182 -2.29 -3.23 8.79
N LYS A 183 -2.83 -2.24 9.49
CA LYS A 183 -3.34 -2.34 10.86
C LYS A 183 -4.84 -2.14 10.97
N HIS A 184 -5.57 -2.23 9.84
CA HIS A 184 -7.00 -1.96 9.84
C HIS A 184 -7.79 -2.98 10.68
N ASP A 185 -7.39 -4.25 10.69
CA ASP A 185 -7.97 -5.29 11.56
C ASP A 185 -7.88 -4.91 13.05
N GLU A 186 -6.74 -4.35 13.50
CA GLU A 186 -6.59 -3.84 14.88
C GLU A 186 -7.51 -2.66 15.16
N VAL A 187 -7.65 -1.72 14.20
CA VAL A 187 -8.54 -0.55 14.33
C VAL A 187 -9.98 -0.99 14.38
N GLU A 188 -10.39 -1.91 13.52
CA GLU A 188 -11.73 -2.46 13.47
C GLU A 188 -12.09 -3.20 14.78
N LYS A 189 -11.20 -4.05 15.28
CA LYS A 189 -11.37 -4.71 16.57
C LYS A 189 -11.48 -3.72 17.73
N LYS A 190 -10.63 -2.69 17.77
CA LYS A 190 -10.73 -1.64 18.80
C LYS A 190 -12.07 -0.89 18.73
N ALA A 191 -12.53 -0.57 17.53
CA ALA A 191 -13.83 0.08 17.33
C ALA A 191 -14.97 -0.82 17.81
N PHE A 192 -14.92 -2.12 17.49
CA PHE A 192 -15.89 -3.09 17.99
C PHE A 192 -15.90 -3.19 19.51
N LEU A 193 -14.70 -3.30 20.13
CA LEU A 193 -14.59 -3.37 21.59
C LEU A 193 -15.10 -2.09 22.28
N ALA A 194 -14.87 -0.93 21.67
CA ALA A 194 -15.42 0.34 22.16
C ALA A 194 -16.95 0.35 22.04
N LEU A 195 -17.50 -0.09 20.89
CA LEU A 195 -18.94 -0.21 20.70
C LEU A 195 -19.56 -1.17 21.71
N ALA A 196 -18.98 -2.37 21.89
CA ALA A 196 -19.47 -3.36 22.86
C ALA A 196 -19.54 -2.77 24.28
N ARG A 197 -18.54 -1.97 24.67
CA ARG A 197 -18.55 -1.28 25.97
C ARG A 197 -19.67 -0.23 26.09
N VAL A 198 -19.85 0.59 25.05
CA VAL A 198 -20.96 1.59 25.02
C VAL A 198 -22.31 0.89 25.10
N LYS A 199 -22.43 -0.25 24.45
CA LYS A 199 -23.65 -1.10 24.44
C LYS A 199 -23.74 -2.04 25.65
N LYS A 200 -23.02 -1.77 26.74
CA LYS A 200 -23.02 -2.58 27.99
C LYS A 200 -22.74 -4.07 27.76
N GLY A 201 -21.93 -4.41 26.78
CA GLY A 201 -21.56 -5.78 26.41
C GLY A 201 -22.63 -6.53 25.62
N VAL A 202 -23.74 -5.92 25.24
CA VAL A 202 -24.83 -6.51 24.45
C VAL A 202 -24.78 -5.93 23.03
N VAL A 203 -24.40 -6.74 22.06
CA VAL A 203 -24.18 -6.34 20.67
C VAL A 203 -25.10 -7.14 19.75
N LEU A 204 -25.76 -6.47 18.83
CA LEU A 204 -26.50 -7.10 17.73
C LEU A 204 -25.57 -7.39 16.55
N LEU A 205 -25.99 -8.27 15.63
CA LEU A 205 -25.26 -8.51 14.38
C LEU A 205 -25.16 -7.23 13.54
N GLU A 206 -26.20 -6.42 13.54
CA GLU A 206 -26.27 -5.13 12.83
C GLU A 206 -25.29 -4.10 13.42
N ASP A 207 -25.08 -4.09 14.73
CA ASP A 207 -24.03 -3.31 15.38
C ASP A 207 -22.64 -3.74 14.89
N PHE A 208 -22.40 -5.07 14.77
CA PHE A 208 -21.17 -5.63 14.24
C PHE A 208 -20.96 -5.28 12.76
N MET A 209 -22.02 -5.39 11.95
CA MET A 209 -22.01 -5.00 10.54
C MET A 209 -21.67 -3.50 10.34
N SER A 210 -22.14 -2.64 11.21
CA SER A 210 -21.84 -1.19 11.15
C SER A 210 -20.35 -0.89 11.37
N ILE A 211 -19.63 -1.75 12.09
CA ILE A 211 -18.17 -1.62 12.31
C ILE A 211 -17.37 -2.27 11.20
N THR A 212 -17.76 -3.47 10.78
CA THR A 212 -16.98 -4.29 9.82
C THR A 212 -17.26 -3.95 8.35
N GLY A 213 -18.48 -3.47 8.04
CA GLY A 213 -18.92 -3.23 6.66
C GLY A 213 -19.10 -4.51 5.84
N LEU A 214 -19.25 -5.65 6.51
CA LEU A 214 -19.54 -6.94 5.88
C LEU A 214 -21.01 -7.01 5.45
N SER A 215 -21.30 -7.83 4.45
CA SER A 215 -22.68 -8.19 4.13
C SER A 215 -23.30 -9.02 5.25
N PRO A 216 -24.63 -9.13 5.36
CA PRO A 216 -25.28 -9.93 6.41
C PRO A 216 -24.73 -11.37 6.49
N ALA A 217 -24.66 -12.07 5.37
CA ALA A 217 -24.16 -13.44 5.31
C ALA A 217 -22.68 -13.59 5.70
N GLU A 218 -21.84 -12.60 5.31
CA GLU A 218 -20.43 -12.56 5.73
C GLU A 218 -20.31 -12.25 7.22
N ALA A 219 -21.16 -11.36 7.76
CA ALA A 219 -21.15 -10.98 9.17
C ALA A 219 -21.54 -12.13 10.09
N GLU A 220 -22.56 -12.94 9.73
CA GLU A 220 -22.95 -14.14 10.47
C GLU A 220 -21.80 -15.14 10.63
N THR A 221 -20.96 -15.26 9.62
CA THR A 221 -19.77 -16.12 9.68
C THR A 221 -18.65 -15.45 10.49
N ALA A 222 -18.40 -14.18 10.26
CA ALA A 222 -17.27 -13.46 10.85
C ALA A 222 -17.45 -13.21 12.36
N ILE A 223 -18.68 -13.03 12.84
CA ILE A 223 -18.95 -12.79 14.26
C ILE A 223 -18.44 -13.93 15.15
N ASN A 224 -18.47 -15.19 14.67
CA ASN A 224 -17.98 -16.34 15.41
C ASN A 224 -16.50 -16.21 15.80
N ARG A 225 -15.68 -15.57 14.96
CA ARG A 225 -14.29 -15.28 15.29
C ARG A 225 -14.20 -14.32 16.47
N TYR A 226 -15.02 -13.28 16.52
CA TYR A 226 -15.04 -12.30 17.61
C TYR A 226 -15.58 -12.90 18.90
N LEU A 227 -16.59 -13.80 18.81
CA LEU A 227 -17.08 -14.57 19.96
C LEU A 227 -15.95 -15.40 20.57
N TYR A 228 -15.18 -16.09 19.74
CA TYR A 228 -14.03 -16.87 20.21
C TYR A 228 -12.90 -15.98 20.77
N GLU A 229 -12.52 -14.92 20.08
CA GLU A 229 -11.41 -14.06 20.48
C GLU A 229 -11.68 -13.28 21.78
N PHE A 230 -12.94 -12.93 22.06
CA PHE A 230 -13.35 -12.07 23.17
C PHE A 230 -14.30 -12.74 24.16
N GLU A 231 -14.46 -14.05 24.07
CA GLU A 231 -15.35 -14.87 24.92
C GLU A 231 -16.78 -14.33 24.94
N GLY A 232 -17.32 -14.06 23.76
CA GLY A 232 -18.72 -13.68 23.60
C GLY A 232 -19.63 -14.91 23.64
N ILE A 233 -20.86 -14.71 24.09
CA ILE A 233 -21.90 -15.74 24.21
C ILE A 233 -23.10 -15.32 23.38
N PRO A 234 -23.58 -16.13 22.42
CA PRO A 234 -24.84 -15.85 21.75
C PRO A 234 -26.02 -16.15 22.69
N GLU A 235 -26.95 -15.23 22.77
CA GLU A 235 -28.16 -15.34 23.59
C GLU A 235 -29.38 -14.91 22.77
N VAL A 236 -30.57 -15.30 23.21
CA VAL A 236 -31.84 -14.96 22.57
C VAL A 236 -32.72 -14.24 23.58
N SER A 237 -33.28 -13.10 23.20
CA SER A 237 -34.23 -12.37 24.02
C SER A 237 -35.56 -13.07 24.12
N GLY A 238 -36.40 -12.69 25.08
CA GLY A 238 -37.77 -13.19 25.22
C GLY A 238 -38.67 -13.04 24.00
N ASN A 239 -38.31 -12.07 23.10
CA ASN A 239 -39.02 -11.78 21.85
C ASN A 239 -38.34 -12.43 20.62
N GLY A 240 -37.36 -13.32 20.82
CA GLY A 240 -36.69 -14.05 19.74
C GLY A 240 -35.55 -13.32 19.06
N THR A 241 -35.11 -12.16 19.57
CA THR A 241 -33.96 -11.43 19.01
C THR A 241 -32.65 -12.04 19.46
N VAL A 242 -31.80 -12.47 18.51
CA VAL A 242 -30.46 -12.96 18.78
C VAL A 242 -29.52 -11.77 19.06
N TYR A 243 -28.79 -11.84 20.16
CA TYR A 243 -27.76 -10.89 20.52
C TYR A 243 -26.51 -11.60 21.06
N TYR A 244 -25.39 -10.89 21.05
CA TYR A 244 -24.11 -11.40 21.49
C TYR A 244 -23.67 -10.67 22.76
N ARG A 245 -23.46 -11.42 23.84
CA ARG A 245 -23.05 -10.87 25.13
C ARG A 245 -21.56 -11.08 25.36
N PHE A 246 -20.85 -10.00 25.75
CA PHE A 246 -19.41 -9.99 26.03
C PHE A 246 -19.15 -9.58 27.48
N PRO A 247 -19.42 -10.44 28.47
CA PRO A 247 -19.32 -10.08 29.89
C PRO A 247 -17.88 -9.72 30.31
N GLY A 248 -16.89 -10.40 29.78
CA GLY A 248 -15.48 -10.16 30.06
C GLY A 248 -14.99 -8.75 29.68
N LEU A 249 -15.62 -8.11 28.71
CA LEU A 249 -15.26 -6.75 28.29
C LEU A 249 -15.76 -5.67 29.25
N MET A 250 -16.71 -6.00 30.11
CA MET A 250 -17.29 -5.06 31.07
C MET A 250 -16.47 -4.95 32.36
N LYS A 251 -15.63 -5.97 32.66
CA LYS A 251 -14.72 -5.95 33.82
C LYS A 251 -13.64 -4.92 33.66
N ARG A 252 -13.50 -3.99 34.61
CA ARG A 252 -12.53 -2.87 34.55
C ARG A 252 -11.77 -2.74 35.87
N ALA A 253 -10.43 -2.57 35.76
CA ALA A 253 -9.57 -2.23 36.90
C ALA A 253 -9.69 -0.74 37.33
N ARG A 254 -10.12 0.13 36.40
CA ARG A 254 -10.38 1.56 36.60
C ARG A 254 -11.55 2.00 35.74
N SER A 255 -12.22 3.10 36.11
CA SER A 255 -13.20 3.80 35.27
C SER A 255 -12.47 4.58 34.15
N ASP A 256 -11.78 3.86 33.27
CA ASP A 256 -11.12 4.52 32.15
C ASP A 256 -12.17 4.93 31.11
N GLU A 257 -12.11 6.19 30.70
CA GLU A 257 -12.84 6.67 29.53
C GLU A 257 -12.40 5.83 28.32
N ALA A 258 -13.35 5.46 27.50
CA ALA A 258 -13.05 4.75 26.25
C ALA A 258 -12.11 5.65 25.44
N GLY A 259 -10.89 5.17 25.21
CA GLY A 259 -9.91 5.93 24.41
C GLY A 259 -10.50 6.26 23.04
N VAL A 260 -10.13 7.42 22.50
CA VAL A 260 -10.52 7.82 21.14
C VAL A 260 -10.00 6.72 20.19
N THR A 261 -10.94 6.06 19.51
CA THR A 261 -10.61 5.08 18.47
C THR A 261 -10.59 5.78 17.11
N ASP A 262 -9.63 5.38 16.26
CA ASP A 262 -9.61 5.84 14.88
C ASP A 262 -10.90 5.42 14.14
N SER A 263 -11.27 6.18 13.11
CA SER A 263 -12.41 5.82 12.28
C SER A 263 -12.24 4.42 11.68
N PRO A 264 -13.23 3.54 11.74
CA PRO A 264 -13.16 2.22 11.13
C PRO A 264 -13.15 2.25 9.60
N LEU A 265 -13.28 3.42 8.97
CA LEU A 265 -13.22 3.55 7.51
C LEU A 265 -11.82 3.26 6.98
N ALA A 266 -11.71 2.23 6.14
CA ALA A 266 -10.47 1.88 5.49
C ALA A 266 -10.05 2.94 4.46
N LYS A 267 -8.74 3.12 4.27
CA LYS A 267 -8.18 4.10 3.34
C LYS A 267 -8.02 3.50 1.95
N VAL A 268 -8.41 4.24 0.92
CA VAL A 268 -8.14 3.88 -0.49
C VAL A 268 -6.64 3.95 -0.74
N ARG A 269 -6.09 2.94 -1.41
CA ARG A 269 -4.67 2.82 -1.72
C ARG A 269 -4.35 3.56 -3.02
N PRO A 270 -3.46 4.55 -3.04
CA PRO A 270 -3.03 5.20 -4.27
C PRO A 270 -2.13 4.26 -5.09
N PHE A 271 -2.19 4.38 -6.42
CA PHE A 271 -1.29 3.63 -7.30
C PHE A 271 0.18 3.94 -6.98
N SER A 272 0.50 5.20 -6.78
CA SER A 272 1.83 5.69 -6.44
C SER A 272 1.67 7.03 -5.75
N ALA A 273 2.56 7.34 -4.83
CA ALA A 273 2.60 8.67 -4.21
C ALA A 273 3.42 9.69 -5.04
N ASN A 274 3.81 9.32 -6.26
CA ASN A 274 4.52 10.21 -7.19
C ASN A 274 3.52 11.11 -7.92
N ALA A 275 4.00 12.29 -8.36
CA ALA A 275 3.25 13.09 -9.31
C ALA A 275 3.05 12.32 -10.63
N PRO A 276 1.89 12.43 -11.32
CA PRO A 276 1.63 11.72 -12.57
C PRO A 276 2.69 11.97 -13.66
N LYS A 277 3.25 13.19 -13.71
CA LYS A 277 4.35 13.53 -14.62
C LYS A 277 5.61 12.67 -14.40
N ALA A 278 5.97 12.40 -13.14
CA ALA A 278 7.11 11.57 -12.81
C ALA A 278 6.90 10.11 -13.27
N ASN A 279 5.71 9.56 -13.05
CA ASN A 279 5.37 8.21 -13.50
C ASN A 279 5.46 8.10 -15.04
N ARG A 280 4.96 9.10 -15.78
CA ARG A 280 5.09 9.15 -17.25
C ARG A 280 6.56 9.19 -17.69
N SER A 281 7.40 9.95 -16.98
CA SER A 281 8.84 10.01 -17.29
C SER A 281 9.51 8.65 -17.14
N TYR A 282 9.17 7.86 -16.10
CA TYR A 282 9.72 6.51 -15.93
C TYR A 282 9.31 5.56 -17.04
N VAL A 283 8.04 5.65 -17.49
CA VAL A 283 7.55 4.88 -18.64
C VAL A 283 8.32 5.23 -19.92
N LEU A 284 8.56 6.53 -20.17
CA LEU A 284 9.32 7.00 -21.35
C LEU A 284 10.78 6.57 -21.30
N ILE A 285 11.45 6.73 -20.16
CA ILE A 285 12.84 6.30 -19.95
C ILE A 285 12.96 4.79 -20.23
N ASN A 286 12.03 4.00 -19.71
CA ASN A 286 12.01 2.56 -19.96
C ASN A 286 11.74 2.22 -21.43
N GLY A 287 10.88 3.01 -22.10
CA GLY A 287 10.63 2.88 -23.54
C GLY A 287 11.91 3.09 -24.38
N VAL A 288 12.73 4.06 -24.00
CA VAL A 288 14.05 4.28 -24.62
C VAL A 288 14.97 3.07 -24.39
N ASN A 289 15.01 2.54 -23.15
CA ASN A 289 15.80 1.35 -22.84
C ASN A 289 15.37 0.13 -23.68
N LEU A 290 14.07 -0.07 -23.84
CA LEU A 290 13.54 -1.15 -24.68
C LEU A 290 13.94 -0.96 -26.14
N LEU A 291 13.84 0.25 -26.67
CA LEU A 291 14.17 0.57 -28.05
C LEU A 291 15.66 0.29 -28.34
N PHE A 292 16.56 0.78 -27.47
CA PHE A 292 17.98 0.52 -27.63
C PHE A 292 18.31 -0.96 -27.41
N GLY A 293 17.73 -1.60 -26.41
CA GLY A 293 17.91 -3.03 -26.17
C GLY A 293 17.49 -3.87 -27.39
N SER A 294 16.33 -3.56 -27.97
CA SER A 294 15.85 -4.22 -29.19
C SER A 294 16.77 -3.95 -30.39
N TYR A 295 17.27 -2.73 -30.52
CA TYR A 295 18.23 -2.37 -31.56
C TYR A 295 19.54 -3.17 -31.44
N PHE A 296 20.14 -3.22 -30.24
CA PHE A 296 21.39 -3.98 -30.04
C PHE A 296 21.19 -5.48 -30.20
N LEU A 297 20.08 -6.04 -29.73
CA LEU A 297 19.76 -7.45 -29.92
C LEU A 297 19.59 -7.78 -31.42
N TYR A 298 18.79 -6.97 -32.12
CA TYR A 298 18.56 -7.15 -33.57
C TYR A 298 19.88 -7.08 -34.34
N CYS A 299 20.70 -6.04 -34.10
CA CYS A 299 21.97 -5.90 -34.77
C CYS A 299 22.93 -7.05 -34.43
N SER A 300 22.97 -7.53 -33.19
CA SER A 300 23.82 -8.66 -32.81
C SER A 300 23.43 -9.98 -33.49
N LEU A 301 22.13 -10.21 -33.73
CA LEU A 301 21.64 -11.43 -34.35
C LEU A 301 21.72 -11.42 -35.87
N PHE A 302 21.48 -10.26 -36.50
CA PHE A 302 21.30 -10.18 -37.97
C PHE A 302 22.40 -9.37 -38.67
N VAL A 303 23.03 -8.40 -37.99
CA VAL A 303 24.03 -7.49 -38.60
C VAL A 303 25.45 -7.89 -38.18
N GLY A 304 25.67 -8.46 -37.03
CA GLY A 304 26.98 -8.80 -36.50
C GLY A 304 27.79 -9.81 -37.33
N TYR A 305 27.14 -10.49 -38.30
CA TYR A 305 27.75 -11.45 -39.21
C TYR A 305 27.95 -10.90 -40.63
N VAL A 306 27.57 -9.63 -40.88
CA VAL A 306 27.71 -8.96 -42.15
C VAL A 306 29.08 -8.27 -42.23
N PRO A 307 29.79 -8.26 -43.39
CA PRO A 307 31.08 -7.57 -43.52
C PRO A 307 30.96 -6.08 -43.17
N ALA A 308 32.00 -5.50 -42.55
CA ALA A 308 32.05 -4.11 -42.17
C ALA A 308 31.88 -3.12 -43.37
N SER A 309 32.11 -3.59 -44.59
CA SER A 309 31.88 -2.83 -45.83
C SER A 309 30.40 -2.53 -46.09
N ALA A 310 29.48 -3.24 -45.44
CA ALA A 310 28.04 -3.02 -45.54
C ALA A 310 27.47 -2.14 -44.41
N VAL A 311 28.31 -1.37 -43.70
CA VAL A 311 27.88 -0.45 -42.64
C VAL A 311 27.01 0.65 -43.24
N THR A 312 25.75 0.68 -42.80
CA THR A 312 24.81 1.74 -43.14
C THR A 312 24.71 2.72 -41.95
N GLY A 313 24.16 3.92 -42.19
CA GLY A 313 23.97 4.89 -41.15
C GLY A 313 23.14 4.35 -39.94
N GLY A 314 22.22 3.42 -40.20
CA GLY A 314 21.38 2.78 -39.16
C GLY A 314 22.16 1.77 -38.29
N THR A 315 23.26 1.22 -38.77
CA THR A 315 24.09 0.25 -38.04
C THR A 315 25.37 0.84 -37.47
N TYR A 316 25.65 2.11 -37.74
CA TYR A 316 26.86 2.80 -37.29
C TYR A 316 27.08 2.73 -35.77
N LEU A 317 26.04 3.03 -34.99
CA LEU A 317 26.11 2.96 -33.53
C LEU A 317 26.52 1.54 -33.06
N PHE A 318 25.95 0.51 -33.65
CA PHE A 318 26.27 -0.88 -33.31
C PHE A 318 27.76 -1.18 -33.57
N TRP A 319 28.26 -0.88 -34.77
CA TRP A 319 29.65 -1.13 -35.11
C TRP A 319 30.64 -0.30 -34.30
N PHE A 320 30.29 0.95 -34.00
CA PHE A 320 31.06 1.80 -33.10
C PHE A 320 31.18 1.17 -31.70
N VAL A 321 30.09 0.65 -31.15
CA VAL A 321 30.10 -0.02 -29.83
C VAL A 321 30.87 -1.32 -29.87
N LEU A 322 30.77 -2.12 -30.96
CA LEU A 322 31.56 -3.34 -31.11
C LEU A 322 33.05 -3.04 -31.12
N SER A 323 33.49 -1.98 -31.84
CA SER A 323 34.90 -1.60 -31.87
C SER A 323 35.40 -1.15 -30.49
N LEU A 324 34.59 -0.42 -29.73
CA LEU A 324 34.90 0.00 -28.36
C LEU A 324 35.04 -1.20 -27.42
N LEU A 325 34.12 -2.15 -27.50
CA LEU A 325 34.14 -3.36 -26.68
C LEU A 325 35.35 -4.24 -26.99
N ALA A 326 35.75 -4.35 -28.28
CA ALA A 326 36.94 -5.08 -28.71
C ALA A 326 38.22 -4.48 -28.12
N GLN A 327 38.34 -3.13 -28.07
CA GLN A 327 39.50 -2.43 -27.51
C GLN A 327 39.70 -2.71 -26.02
N ILE A 328 38.63 -2.95 -25.25
CA ILE A 328 38.71 -3.29 -23.82
C ILE A 328 38.78 -4.80 -23.55
N GLY A 329 38.95 -5.61 -24.60
CA GLY A 329 39.18 -7.07 -24.48
C GLY A 329 37.92 -7.89 -24.17
N LEU A 330 36.71 -7.33 -24.33
CA LEU A 330 35.43 -8.04 -24.18
C LEU A 330 35.05 -8.73 -25.49
N ASN A 331 34.30 -9.85 -25.41
CA ASN A 331 33.67 -10.39 -26.60
C ASN A 331 32.55 -9.47 -27.08
N PRO A 332 32.72 -8.77 -28.22
CA PRO A 332 31.82 -7.67 -28.59
C PRO A 332 30.41 -8.15 -28.90
N LEU A 333 30.22 -9.24 -29.61
CA LEU A 333 28.91 -9.77 -29.97
C LEU A 333 28.16 -10.34 -28.77
N LEU A 334 28.86 -11.10 -27.91
CA LEU A 334 28.27 -11.66 -26.71
C LEU A 334 27.83 -10.55 -25.75
N PHE A 335 28.66 -9.52 -25.53
CA PHE A 335 28.33 -8.40 -24.65
C PHE A 335 27.18 -7.56 -25.23
N SER A 336 27.21 -7.26 -26.53
CA SER A 336 26.15 -6.49 -27.19
C SER A 336 24.82 -7.24 -27.15
N SER A 337 24.78 -8.54 -27.44
CA SER A 337 23.55 -9.33 -27.44
C SER A 337 22.97 -9.50 -26.04
N LEU A 338 23.78 -9.89 -25.05
CA LEU A 338 23.29 -10.19 -23.70
C LEU A 338 23.13 -8.92 -22.87
N VAL A 339 24.20 -8.13 -22.70
CA VAL A 339 24.20 -7.02 -21.75
C VAL A 339 23.48 -5.80 -22.31
N LEU A 340 23.69 -5.44 -23.59
CA LEU A 340 23.02 -4.29 -24.18
C LEU A 340 21.68 -4.65 -24.83
N GLY A 341 21.42 -5.93 -25.15
CA GLY A 341 20.21 -6.43 -25.77
C GLY A 341 19.24 -7.08 -24.79
N VAL A 342 19.50 -8.35 -24.44
CA VAL A 342 18.55 -9.18 -23.67
C VAL A 342 18.22 -8.60 -22.30
N VAL A 343 19.23 -8.17 -21.53
CA VAL A 343 19.03 -7.67 -20.17
C VAL A 343 18.08 -6.45 -20.12
N PRO A 344 18.29 -5.36 -20.89
CA PRO A 344 17.38 -4.24 -20.87
C PRO A 344 15.99 -4.56 -21.42
N ILE A 345 15.85 -5.49 -22.36
CA ILE A 345 14.54 -5.94 -22.86
C ILE A 345 13.76 -6.66 -21.76
N LEU A 346 14.38 -7.64 -21.11
CA LEU A 346 13.72 -8.37 -20.02
C LEU A 346 13.35 -7.45 -18.86
N PHE A 347 14.26 -6.55 -18.49
CA PHE A 347 13.97 -5.55 -17.47
C PHE A 347 12.82 -4.66 -17.87
N SER A 348 12.80 -4.15 -19.11
CA SER A 348 11.75 -3.26 -19.61
C SER A 348 10.38 -3.93 -19.64
N PHE A 349 10.35 -5.20 -20.04
CA PHE A 349 9.12 -5.99 -20.01
C PHE A 349 8.57 -6.12 -18.58
N LEU A 350 9.42 -6.53 -17.62
CA LEU A 350 9.03 -6.67 -16.21
C LEU A 350 8.63 -5.32 -15.60
N PHE A 351 9.33 -4.25 -15.98
CA PHE A 351 9.06 -2.90 -15.49
C PHE A 351 7.68 -2.37 -15.90
N TRP A 352 7.10 -2.85 -17.00
CA TRP A 352 5.74 -2.52 -17.40
C TRP A 352 4.70 -3.55 -16.94
N LEU A 353 5.09 -4.82 -16.94
CA LEU A 353 4.19 -5.92 -16.53
C LEU A 353 3.75 -5.79 -15.07
N VAL A 354 4.71 -5.57 -14.16
CA VAL A 354 4.42 -5.50 -12.71
C VAL A 354 3.46 -4.37 -12.34
N PRO A 355 3.69 -3.10 -12.76
CA PRO A 355 2.73 -2.03 -12.53
C PRO A 355 1.38 -2.26 -13.20
N GLY A 356 1.35 -2.88 -14.40
CA GLY A 356 0.12 -3.20 -15.13
C GLY A 356 -0.77 -4.16 -14.35
N ILE A 357 -0.23 -5.29 -13.89
CA ILE A 357 -0.95 -6.27 -13.07
C ILE A 357 -1.43 -5.61 -11.77
N ARG A 358 -0.54 -4.86 -11.11
CA ARG A 358 -0.85 -4.18 -9.87
C ARG A 358 -1.98 -3.14 -10.02
N ALA A 359 -2.02 -2.42 -11.13
CA ALA A 359 -3.08 -1.45 -11.39
C ALA A 359 -4.47 -2.09 -11.42
N GLY A 360 -4.58 -3.27 -12.05
CA GLY A 360 -5.82 -4.05 -12.07
C GLY A 360 -6.23 -4.54 -10.68
N GLN A 361 -5.30 -5.14 -9.94
CA GLN A 361 -5.54 -5.63 -8.59
C GLN A 361 -5.94 -4.50 -7.63
N LEU A 362 -5.23 -3.37 -7.70
CA LEU A 362 -5.49 -2.20 -6.86
C LEU A 362 -6.86 -1.59 -7.13
N LYS A 363 -7.31 -1.55 -8.39
CA LYS A 363 -8.65 -1.08 -8.73
C LYS A 363 -9.71 -1.95 -8.08
N ALA A 364 -9.58 -3.27 -8.17
CA ALA A 364 -10.52 -4.21 -7.56
C ALA A 364 -10.52 -4.12 -6.02
N GLU A 365 -9.34 -4.01 -5.41
CA GLU A 365 -9.18 -3.85 -3.95
C GLU A 365 -9.81 -2.53 -3.46
N ASN A 366 -9.55 -1.43 -4.15
CA ASN A 366 -10.11 -0.13 -3.80
C ASN A 366 -11.64 -0.11 -3.91
N GLU A 367 -12.21 -0.78 -4.91
CA GLU A 367 -13.68 -0.91 -5.01
C GLU A 367 -14.26 -1.75 -3.85
N ARG A 368 -13.58 -2.81 -3.42
CA ARG A 368 -13.98 -3.58 -2.22
C ARG A 368 -13.94 -2.72 -0.96
N ILE A 369 -12.86 -1.93 -0.77
CA ILE A 369 -12.73 -0.99 0.35
C ILE A 369 -13.87 0.02 0.35
N LYS A 370 -14.16 0.62 -0.79
CA LYS A 370 -15.24 1.59 -0.93
C LYS A 370 -16.60 0.98 -0.64
N MET A 371 -16.86 -0.25 -1.09
CA MET A 371 -18.09 -0.97 -0.79
C MET A 371 -18.24 -1.28 0.70
N ALA A 372 -17.19 -1.77 1.36
CA ALA A 372 -17.22 -2.00 2.80
C ALA A 372 -17.45 -0.71 3.59
N ASN A 373 -16.78 0.39 3.20
CA ASN A 373 -17.00 1.69 3.83
C ASN A 373 -18.42 2.23 3.58
N LEU A 374 -18.96 2.05 2.38
CA LEU A 374 -20.35 2.40 2.06
C LEU A 374 -21.34 1.65 2.95
N ARG A 375 -21.14 0.33 3.12
CA ARG A 375 -21.96 -0.49 4.03
C ARG A 375 -21.87 0.01 5.46
N ARG A 376 -20.68 0.35 5.97
CA ARG A 376 -20.52 0.94 7.31
C ARG A 376 -21.38 2.19 7.51
N VAL A 377 -21.31 3.10 6.54
CA VAL A 377 -22.09 4.35 6.59
C VAL A 377 -23.59 4.06 6.55
N LEU A 378 -24.03 3.20 5.64
CA LEU A 378 -25.45 2.87 5.48
C LEU A 378 -26.01 2.13 6.70
N TYR A 379 -25.29 1.16 7.25
CA TYR A 379 -25.73 0.40 8.42
C TYR A 379 -25.80 1.28 9.67
N ALA A 380 -24.84 2.21 9.85
CA ALA A 380 -24.89 3.17 10.92
C ALA A 380 -26.11 4.12 10.78
N GLN A 381 -26.43 4.52 9.55
CA GLN A 381 -27.63 5.32 9.26
C GLN A 381 -28.92 4.53 9.52
N ALA A 382 -28.99 3.26 9.11
CA ALA A 382 -30.13 2.38 9.34
C ALA A 382 -30.37 2.14 10.84
N ALA A 383 -29.30 1.91 11.62
CA ALA A 383 -29.39 1.75 13.07
C ALA A 383 -29.85 3.04 13.78
N ALA A 384 -29.54 4.22 13.23
CA ALA A 384 -29.97 5.49 13.79
C ALA A 384 -31.43 5.83 13.48
N ASN A 385 -31.94 5.43 12.30
CA ASN A 385 -33.33 5.68 11.89
C ASN A 385 -33.85 4.54 11.01
N PRO A 386 -34.25 3.41 11.61
CA PRO A 386 -34.72 2.24 10.87
C PRO A 386 -36.04 2.45 10.12
N ALA A 387 -36.89 3.41 10.59
CA ALA A 387 -38.18 3.70 9.97
C ALA A 387 -38.07 4.43 8.62
N ASN A 388 -36.91 5.04 8.30
CA ASN A 388 -36.75 5.82 7.06
C ASN A 388 -35.28 5.77 6.60
N VAL A 389 -34.87 4.63 6.06
CA VAL A 389 -33.52 4.42 5.55
C VAL A 389 -33.48 4.74 4.07
N ARG A 390 -32.54 5.60 3.66
CA ARG A 390 -32.32 5.97 2.26
C ARG A 390 -30.93 5.57 1.81
N ALA A 391 -30.82 5.30 0.51
CA ALA A 391 -29.49 5.16 -0.08
C ALA A 391 -28.72 6.48 0.09
N PRO A 392 -27.50 6.48 0.63
CA PRO A 392 -26.73 7.70 0.83
C PRO A 392 -26.41 8.35 -0.51
N ASP A 393 -26.53 9.69 -0.57
CA ASP A 393 -26.15 10.46 -1.75
C ASP A 393 -24.64 10.26 -2.03
N PRO A 394 -24.26 9.78 -3.22
CA PRO A 394 -22.84 9.62 -3.57
C PRO A 394 -22.03 10.90 -3.42
N ALA A 395 -22.64 12.08 -3.60
CA ALA A 395 -21.94 13.36 -3.45
C ALA A 395 -21.61 13.69 -1.98
N ALA A 396 -22.44 13.25 -1.04
CA ALA A 396 -22.25 13.45 0.39
C ALA A 396 -21.29 12.44 1.04
N LEU A 397 -21.00 11.33 0.35
CA LEU A 397 -20.09 10.30 0.85
C LEU A 397 -18.61 10.75 0.79
N PRO A 398 -17.80 10.41 1.79
CA PRO A 398 -16.36 10.58 1.71
C PRO A 398 -15.79 9.76 0.53
N GLU A 399 -14.69 10.22 -0.04
CA GLU A 399 -14.08 9.61 -1.26
C GLU A 399 -13.80 8.10 -1.09
N ASN A 400 -13.38 7.69 0.09
CA ASN A 400 -13.10 6.30 0.43
C ASN A 400 -14.34 5.43 0.68
N ALA A 401 -15.55 6.02 0.70
CA ALA A 401 -16.81 5.30 0.78
C ALA A 401 -17.68 5.47 -0.49
N ARG A 402 -17.11 6.06 -1.56
CA ARG A 402 -17.78 6.31 -2.83
C ARG A 402 -17.35 5.29 -3.89
N PRO A 403 -18.11 4.20 -4.12
CA PRO A 403 -17.85 3.24 -5.20
C PRO A 403 -17.94 3.89 -6.57
N SER A 404 -17.33 3.26 -7.57
CA SER A 404 -17.42 3.71 -8.97
C SER A 404 -18.83 3.56 -9.55
N ASN A 405 -19.62 2.60 -9.04
CA ASN A 405 -21.01 2.42 -9.45
C ASN A 405 -21.93 3.33 -8.61
N ALA A 406 -22.57 4.29 -9.25
CA ALA A 406 -23.49 5.21 -8.59
C ALA A 406 -24.71 4.52 -7.93
N LYS A 407 -25.13 3.35 -8.43
CA LYS A 407 -26.23 2.56 -7.87
C LYS A 407 -25.82 1.63 -6.72
N ALA A 408 -24.55 1.66 -6.31
CA ALA A 408 -24.06 0.77 -5.26
C ALA A 408 -24.79 0.99 -3.92
N GLY A 409 -25.11 2.24 -3.57
CA GLY A 409 -25.88 2.56 -2.36
C GLY A 409 -27.27 1.94 -2.35
N VAL A 410 -27.97 2.01 -3.47
CA VAL A 410 -29.31 1.40 -3.62
C VAL A 410 -29.22 -0.12 -3.49
N LYS A 411 -28.24 -0.75 -4.14
CA LYS A 411 -28.04 -2.20 -4.06
C LYS A 411 -27.75 -2.67 -2.62
N VAL A 412 -26.91 -1.95 -1.88
CA VAL A 412 -26.60 -2.29 -0.47
C VAL A 412 -27.84 -2.10 0.42
N LEU A 413 -28.64 -1.08 0.15
CA LEU A 413 -29.90 -0.85 0.87
C LEU A 413 -30.91 -1.96 0.59
N GLU A 414 -31.07 -2.37 -0.67
CA GLU A 414 -31.91 -3.49 -1.07
C GLU A 414 -31.46 -4.81 -0.42
N GLU A 415 -30.16 -5.06 -0.35
CA GLU A 415 -29.57 -6.24 0.34
C GLU A 415 -29.91 -6.23 1.85
N LEU A 416 -29.78 -5.08 2.50
CA LEU A 416 -30.14 -4.91 3.91
C LEU A 416 -31.65 -5.05 4.13
N ALA A 417 -32.45 -4.42 3.27
CA ALA A 417 -33.91 -4.51 3.35
C ALA A 417 -34.42 -5.92 3.15
N ALA A 418 -33.83 -6.68 2.22
CA ALA A 418 -34.17 -8.09 2.03
C ALA A 418 -33.83 -8.93 3.26
N TYR A 419 -32.73 -8.62 3.96
CA TYR A 419 -32.33 -9.31 5.18
C TYR A 419 -33.23 -8.96 6.39
N GLU A 420 -33.62 -7.69 6.53
CA GLU A 420 -34.41 -7.16 7.65
C GLU A 420 -35.91 -7.13 7.38
N GLY A 421 -36.39 -7.79 6.33
CA GLY A 421 -37.83 -7.76 5.99
C GLY A 421 -38.35 -6.36 5.69
N GLY A 422 -37.53 -5.54 5.01
CA GLY A 422 -37.82 -4.14 4.77
C GLY A 422 -39.00 -3.91 3.82
N GLU A 423 -39.76 -2.86 4.07
CA GLU A 423 -40.88 -2.40 3.26
C GLU A 423 -40.53 -1.08 2.54
N PRO A 424 -40.71 -1.00 1.20
CA PRO A 424 -40.47 0.25 0.51
C PRO A 424 -41.54 1.29 0.89
N LEU A 425 -41.07 2.51 1.20
CA LEU A 425 -41.99 3.64 1.44
C LEU A 425 -42.56 4.16 0.10
N SER A 426 -43.67 4.84 0.17
CA SER A 426 -44.45 5.32 -0.99
C SER A 426 -43.65 6.16 -1.99
N SER A 427 -42.50 6.70 -1.64
CA SER A 427 -41.58 7.41 -2.53
C SER A 427 -40.70 6.47 -3.38
N GLY A 428 -40.61 5.18 -3.02
CA GLY A 428 -39.69 4.22 -3.66
C GLY A 428 -38.19 4.47 -3.41
N GLU A 429 -37.85 5.57 -2.74
CA GLU A 429 -36.46 5.97 -2.47
C GLU A 429 -36.01 5.66 -1.05
N ALA A 430 -36.95 5.31 -0.17
CA ALA A 430 -36.70 5.01 1.23
C ALA A 430 -37.35 3.69 1.62
N TRP A 431 -36.75 3.04 2.62
CA TRP A 431 -37.21 1.77 3.19
C TRP A 431 -37.48 1.91 4.67
N ASN A 432 -38.57 1.29 5.12
CA ASN A 432 -38.84 1.02 6.53
C ASN A 432 -38.27 -0.38 6.87
N LEU A 433 -37.52 -0.50 7.95
CA LEU A 433 -36.93 -1.74 8.42
C LEU A 433 -37.52 -2.13 9.80
N PRO A 434 -38.76 -2.66 9.84
CA PRO A 434 -39.48 -2.89 11.09
C PRO A 434 -38.80 -3.96 11.94
N GLU A 435 -38.18 -4.96 11.33
CA GLU A 435 -37.45 -6.02 12.07
C GLU A 435 -36.20 -5.45 12.75
N LEU A 436 -35.46 -4.58 12.08
CA LEU A 436 -34.30 -3.86 12.67
C LEU A 436 -34.76 -3.00 13.86
N GLU A 437 -35.86 -2.26 13.72
CA GLU A 437 -36.40 -1.45 14.78
C GLU A 437 -36.78 -2.29 16.01
N ARG A 438 -37.44 -3.44 15.78
CA ARG A 438 -37.79 -4.39 16.83
C ARG A 438 -36.55 -4.95 17.54
N LYS A 439 -35.53 -5.37 16.78
CA LYS A 439 -34.28 -5.91 17.34
C LYS A 439 -33.56 -4.84 18.18
N LEU A 440 -33.49 -3.60 17.72
CA LEU A 440 -32.87 -2.51 18.44
C LEU A 440 -33.61 -2.19 19.75
N ALA A 441 -34.95 -2.18 19.74
CA ALA A 441 -35.77 -1.96 20.93
C ALA A 441 -35.61 -3.10 21.96
N ASP A 442 -35.56 -4.36 21.51
CA ASP A 442 -35.31 -5.50 22.38
C ASP A 442 -33.91 -5.46 22.99
N ALA A 443 -32.88 -5.18 22.19
CA ALA A 443 -31.54 -5.02 22.69
C ALA A 443 -31.40 -3.87 23.70
N ALA A 444 -32.15 -2.79 23.52
CA ALA A 444 -32.22 -1.69 24.51
C ALA A 444 -32.74 -2.16 25.85
N LYS A 445 -33.85 -2.94 25.87
CA LYS A 445 -34.38 -3.54 27.09
C LYS A 445 -33.39 -4.48 27.78
N VAL A 446 -32.72 -5.33 27.02
CA VAL A 446 -31.66 -6.21 27.56
C VAL A 446 -30.54 -5.38 28.19
N ARG A 447 -30.09 -4.31 27.51
CA ARG A 447 -29.06 -3.39 28.03
C ARG A 447 -29.47 -2.67 29.32
N GLU A 448 -30.72 -2.38 29.49
CA GLU A 448 -31.25 -1.79 30.74
C GLU A 448 -31.18 -2.76 31.92
N MET A 449 -31.39 -4.06 31.67
CA MET A 449 -31.30 -5.10 32.71
C MET A 449 -29.83 -5.41 33.11
N VAL A 450 -28.85 -5.01 32.31
CA VAL A 450 -27.41 -5.22 32.63
C VAL A 450 -27.02 -4.30 33.79
N ASN A 451 -26.78 -4.89 34.95
CA ASN A 451 -26.21 -4.22 36.09
C ASN A 451 -24.70 -4.15 35.99
N LEU A 452 -24.15 -2.94 35.88
CA LEU A 452 -22.71 -2.74 35.76
C LEU A 452 -21.94 -3.03 37.06
N ASP A 453 -22.62 -3.04 38.20
CA ASP A 453 -22.01 -3.32 39.49
C ASP A 453 -21.56 -4.80 39.60
N ASP A 454 -22.22 -5.72 38.88
CA ASP A 454 -21.86 -7.14 38.79
C ASP A 454 -20.51 -7.37 38.12
N TYR A 455 -19.98 -6.37 37.40
CA TYR A 455 -18.70 -6.41 36.69
C TYR A 455 -17.60 -5.61 37.40
N ARG A 456 -17.83 -5.12 38.62
CA ARG A 456 -16.77 -4.47 39.42
C ARG A 456 -15.81 -5.53 39.91
N LEU A 457 -14.52 -5.20 39.86
CA LEU A 457 -13.49 -6.02 40.46
C LEU A 457 -13.63 -5.92 41.99
N GLY A 458 -13.60 -7.05 42.64
CA GLY A 458 -13.69 -7.13 44.12
C GLY A 458 -12.43 -6.60 44.83
N GLY A 459 -12.44 -6.66 46.16
CA GLY A 459 -11.31 -6.27 46.98
C GLY A 459 -10.08 -7.17 46.72
N THR A 460 -8.86 -6.67 46.99
CA THR A 460 -7.62 -7.47 46.86
C THR A 460 -7.49 -8.38 48.09
N VAL A 461 -7.46 -9.70 47.88
CA VAL A 461 -7.26 -10.71 48.93
C VAL A 461 -5.80 -11.15 49.04
N TYR A 462 -5.06 -11.10 47.96
CA TYR A 462 -3.64 -11.46 47.92
C TYR A 462 -2.84 -10.46 47.08
N ASP A 463 -1.66 -10.07 47.61
CA ASP A 463 -0.70 -9.18 46.90
C ASP A 463 0.70 -9.77 47.06
N THR A 464 1.48 -9.86 46.00
CA THR A 464 2.87 -10.34 46.05
C THR A 464 3.82 -9.38 46.80
N GLU A 465 3.33 -8.25 47.32
CA GLU A 465 4.08 -7.35 48.21
C GLU A 465 3.97 -7.70 49.72
N SER A 466 3.04 -8.58 50.11
CA SER A 466 2.77 -8.93 51.49
C SER A 466 3.62 -10.13 51.97
#